data_2eff0dc712e287f8bb057c0a98b0d5b4
#
_entry.id   2eff0dc712e287f8bb057c0a98b0d5b4
#
_cell.length_a   1.000
_cell.length_b   1.000
_cell.length_c   1.000
_cell.angle_alpha   90.00
_cell.angle_beta   90.00
_cell.angle_gamma   90.00
#
_symmetry.space_group_name_H-M   'P 1'
#
loop_
_entity.id
_entity.type
_entity.pdbx_description
1 polymer ?
#
loop_
_entity_poly.entity_id
_entity_poly.type
_entity_poly.pdbx_seq_one_letter_code
_entity_poly.pdbx_strand_id
1 'polypeptide(L)'
;MKYQVIDTQIAPDGRLEVLSKAEIAKLLDTSHGGLYQLFRSCSLAVLNCGSGLDDGKELLERYKSFDISIVQRERGIKLDVKAAPANAFVDGVMIKGIQEHLFAVLRDILFLHGEIEDNPKFDLDTTEGVSDAVFHILRNANLLQPQVNPNLVVCWGGHSISGIEYDYTKQVGYHLGLRGMDICTGCGPGAMKGPMKGATIGHAKQRLARGRYLGITEPGIIAAEAPNPIVNDLVILPDIEKRLEAFVRIGHAIVVFPGGRELLRKFYIC
;
A
#
# COMPACT_ATOMS: atom_id res chain seq x y z
N MET A 1 20.18 -3.74 21.88
CA MET A 1 19.52 -5.02 21.55
C MET A 1 19.85 -5.36 20.11
N LYS A 2 20.25 -6.62 19.79
CA LYS A 2 20.38 -7.04 18.38
C LYS A 2 18.96 -7.24 17.85
N TYR A 3 18.59 -6.48 16.82
CA TYR A 3 17.32 -6.70 16.11
C TYR A 3 17.42 -8.04 15.37
N GLN A 4 16.35 -8.82 15.46
CA GLN A 4 16.27 -10.08 14.75
C GLN A 4 15.95 -9.81 13.28
N VAL A 5 16.76 -10.35 12.39
CA VAL A 5 16.64 -10.21 10.94
C VAL A 5 16.61 -11.58 10.28
N ILE A 6 15.97 -11.66 9.13
CA ILE A 6 15.79 -12.89 8.36
C ILE A 6 16.15 -12.62 6.89
N ASP A 7 16.88 -13.54 6.29
CA ASP A 7 17.14 -13.56 4.86
C ASP A 7 16.13 -14.51 4.19
N THR A 8 15.54 -14.08 3.08
CA THR A 8 14.57 -14.89 2.35
C THR A 8 14.54 -14.56 0.87
N GLN A 9 14.00 -15.47 0.08
CA GLN A 9 13.70 -15.25 -1.32
C GLN A 9 12.20 -15.48 -1.55
N ILE A 10 11.51 -14.50 -2.10
CA ILE A 10 10.07 -14.55 -2.33
C ILE A 10 9.71 -14.44 -3.81
N ALA A 11 8.62 -15.07 -4.21
CA ALA A 11 8.06 -15.00 -5.55
C ALA A 11 6.65 -14.40 -5.50
N PRO A 12 6.16 -13.75 -6.57
CA PRO A 12 4.78 -13.26 -6.62
C PRO A 12 3.79 -14.43 -6.50
N ASP A 13 2.71 -14.23 -5.75
CA ASP A 13 1.70 -15.25 -5.54
C ASP A 13 0.69 -15.25 -6.69
N GLY A 14 0.65 -16.33 -7.46
CA GLY A 14 -0.31 -16.53 -8.55
C GLY A 14 -0.16 -15.62 -9.77
N ARG A 15 0.84 -14.73 -9.81
CA ARG A 15 1.17 -13.85 -10.93
C ARG A 15 2.63 -14.01 -11.31
N LEU A 16 2.89 -13.96 -12.62
CA LEU A 16 4.24 -13.84 -13.16
C LEU A 16 4.51 -12.34 -13.38
N GLU A 17 5.32 -11.78 -12.51
CA GLU A 17 5.82 -10.42 -12.72
C GLU A 17 7.01 -10.50 -13.69
N VAL A 18 6.79 -10.01 -14.91
CA VAL A 18 7.80 -10.00 -15.97
C VAL A 18 8.31 -8.58 -16.11
N LEU A 19 9.60 -8.40 -15.85
CA LEU A 19 10.28 -7.13 -16.02
C LEU A 19 11.26 -7.21 -17.19
N SER A 20 11.33 -6.14 -17.96
CA SER A 20 12.35 -5.98 -19.01
C SER A 20 13.73 -5.77 -18.38
N LYS A 21 14.78 -6.03 -19.16
CA LYS A 21 16.16 -5.75 -18.72
C LYS A 21 16.38 -4.28 -18.38
N ALA A 22 15.71 -3.37 -19.09
CA ALA A 22 15.80 -1.93 -18.86
C ALA A 22 15.19 -1.53 -17.51
N GLU A 23 14.02 -2.09 -17.15
CA GLU A 23 13.39 -1.85 -15.85
C GLU A 23 14.24 -2.39 -14.70
N ILE A 24 14.80 -3.60 -14.86
CA ILE A 24 15.71 -4.16 -13.85
C ILE A 24 16.96 -3.27 -13.70
N ALA A 25 17.52 -2.76 -14.79
CA ALA A 25 18.69 -1.87 -14.72
C ALA A 25 18.38 -0.56 -13.97
N LYS A 26 17.19 0.03 -14.18
CA LYS A 26 16.74 1.22 -13.43
C LYS A 26 16.66 0.96 -11.91
N LEU A 27 16.17 -0.20 -11.52
CA LEU A 27 16.07 -0.59 -10.10
C LEU A 27 17.42 -0.94 -9.47
N LEU A 28 18.41 -1.35 -10.26
CA LEU A 28 19.76 -1.64 -9.79
C LEU A 28 20.65 -0.38 -9.73
N ASP A 29 20.19 0.73 -10.27
CA ASP A 29 20.91 2.00 -10.17
C ASP A 29 20.88 2.51 -8.73
N THR A 30 22.00 2.39 -8.04
CA THR A 30 22.18 2.83 -6.65
C THR A 30 22.62 4.28 -6.52
N SER A 31 22.65 5.05 -7.61
CA SER A 31 22.98 6.48 -7.59
C SER A 31 22.02 7.30 -6.72
N HIS A 32 22.47 8.45 -6.23
CA HIS A 32 21.64 9.38 -5.47
C HIS A 32 20.44 9.83 -6.32
N GLY A 33 19.22 9.51 -5.88
CA GLY A 33 17.99 9.78 -6.61
C GLY A 33 17.50 8.61 -7.48
N GLY A 34 18.19 7.46 -7.50
CA GLY A 34 17.76 6.27 -8.24
C GLY A 34 16.54 5.57 -7.62
N LEU A 35 15.76 4.90 -8.47
CA LEU A 35 14.58 4.13 -8.09
C LEU A 35 14.87 3.05 -7.03
N TYR A 36 16.09 2.53 -7.00
CA TYR A 36 16.52 1.55 -6.01
C TYR A 36 16.36 2.06 -4.58
N GLN A 37 16.77 3.30 -4.30
CA GLN A 37 16.68 3.86 -2.94
C GLN A 37 15.22 4.02 -2.51
N LEU A 38 14.35 4.46 -3.41
CA LEU A 38 12.93 4.56 -3.18
C LEU A 38 12.31 3.17 -2.94
N PHE A 39 12.61 2.20 -3.81
CA PHE A 39 12.14 0.82 -3.68
C PHE A 39 12.61 0.19 -2.37
N ARG A 40 13.88 0.36 -2.01
CA ARG A 40 14.46 -0.13 -0.76
C ARG A 40 13.77 0.48 0.46
N SER A 41 13.55 1.79 0.48
CA SER A 41 12.93 2.50 1.61
C SER A 41 11.47 2.07 1.80
N CYS A 42 10.69 2.04 0.73
CA CYS A 42 9.29 1.59 0.78
C CYS A 42 9.17 0.10 1.16
N SER A 43 10.07 -0.75 0.64
CA SER A 43 10.09 -2.17 0.98
C SER A 43 10.44 -2.41 2.44
N LEU A 44 11.43 -1.69 2.98
CA LEU A 44 11.79 -1.79 4.40
C LEU A 44 10.61 -1.36 5.30
N ALA A 45 9.92 -0.29 4.94
CA ALA A 45 8.76 0.18 5.68
C ALA A 45 7.63 -0.87 5.68
N VAL A 46 7.33 -1.48 4.54
CA VAL A 46 6.36 -2.59 4.43
C VAL A 46 6.72 -3.74 5.36
N LEU A 47 8.00 -4.11 5.41
CA LEU A 47 8.51 -5.19 6.29
C LEU A 47 8.48 -4.83 7.78
N ASN A 48 8.45 -3.54 8.13
CA ASN A 48 8.39 -3.07 9.52
C ASN A 48 6.97 -3.12 10.12
N CYS A 49 6.06 -3.85 9.53
CA CYS A 49 4.69 -3.98 9.97
C CYS A 49 4.58 -4.38 11.46
N GLY A 50 3.70 -3.70 12.18
CA GLY A 50 3.42 -3.99 13.59
C GLY A 50 4.50 -3.53 14.58
N SER A 51 5.58 -2.88 14.14
CA SER A 51 6.49 -2.18 15.03
C SER A 51 5.89 -0.83 15.42
N GLY A 52 6.22 -0.34 16.61
CA GLY A 52 5.83 1.02 17.03
C GLY A 52 6.76 2.10 16.46
N LEU A 53 7.64 1.75 15.51
CA LEU A 53 8.60 2.66 14.90
C LEU A 53 7.99 3.23 13.62
N ASP A 54 7.69 4.52 13.64
CA ASP A 54 7.06 5.30 12.57
C ASP A 54 7.99 6.42 12.01
N ASP A 55 9.26 6.43 12.41
CA ASP A 55 10.28 7.31 11.84
C ASP A 55 11.11 6.56 10.78
N GLY A 56 10.95 6.97 9.51
CA GLY A 56 11.66 6.35 8.38
C GLY A 56 13.18 6.49 8.45
N LYS A 57 13.71 7.58 9.05
CA LYS A 57 15.17 7.76 9.22
C LYS A 57 15.70 6.80 10.27
N GLU A 58 15.03 6.69 11.41
CA GLU A 58 15.40 5.75 12.46
C GLU A 58 15.29 4.31 11.94
N LEU A 59 14.28 4.01 11.13
CA LEU A 59 14.11 2.69 10.51
C LEU A 59 15.29 2.32 9.60
N LEU A 60 15.69 3.22 8.71
CA LEU A 60 16.83 3.02 7.81
C LEU A 60 18.16 2.88 8.57
N GLU A 61 18.35 3.66 9.64
CA GLU A 61 19.52 3.54 10.53
C GLU A 61 19.55 2.20 11.27
N ARG A 62 18.38 1.76 11.75
CA ARG A 62 18.22 0.50 12.49
C ARG A 62 18.54 -0.73 11.63
N TYR A 63 18.10 -0.71 10.37
CA TYR A 63 18.26 -1.79 9.41
C TYR A 63 19.21 -1.40 8.26
N LYS A 64 20.41 -0.88 8.61
CA LYS A 64 21.43 -0.49 7.61
C LYS A 64 21.83 -1.61 6.67
N SER A 65 21.85 -2.85 7.18
CA SER A 65 22.18 -4.05 6.42
C SER A 65 21.06 -4.61 5.56
N PHE A 66 19.86 -4.03 5.68
CA PHE A 66 18.72 -4.43 4.84
C PHE A 66 19.03 -4.18 3.37
N ASP A 67 18.75 -5.17 2.55
CA ASP A 67 18.86 -5.07 1.11
C ASP A 67 17.70 -5.83 0.43
N ILE A 68 17.30 -5.38 -0.74
CA ILE A 68 16.31 -6.04 -1.56
C ILE A 68 16.70 -5.93 -3.03
N SER A 69 16.81 -7.06 -3.70
CA SER A 69 17.20 -7.12 -5.11
C SER A 69 16.28 -8.02 -5.93
N ILE A 70 16.22 -7.77 -7.23
CA ILE A 70 15.41 -8.55 -8.16
C ILE A 70 16.27 -9.66 -8.77
N VAL A 71 15.78 -10.87 -8.68
CA VAL A 71 16.37 -12.04 -9.33
C VAL A 71 15.48 -12.46 -10.47
N GLN A 72 15.94 -12.22 -11.71
CA GLN A 72 15.25 -12.65 -12.91
C GLN A 72 15.36 -14.18 -13.08
N ARG A 73 14.26 -14.81 -13.43
CA ARG A 73 14.16 -16.24 -13.75
C ARG A 73 13.67 -16.42 -15.18
N GLU A 74 13.68 -17.64 -15.70
CA GLU A 74 13.14 -17.95 -17.03
C GLU A 74 11.64 -17.58 -17.16
N ARG A 75 10.90 -17.70 -16.04
CA ARG A 75 9.46 -17.38 -15.99
C ARG A 75 9.16 -16.47 -14.81
N GLY A 76 9.42 -15.17 -15.00
CA GLY A 76 9.11 -14.14 -14.00
C GLY A 76 10.30 -13.75 -13.14
N ILE A 77 10.02 -13.19 -11.98
CA ILE A 77 11.01 -12.64 -11.06
C ILE A 77 10.85 -13.21 -9.65
N LYS A 78 11.91 -13.08 -8.86
CA LYS A 78 11.90 -13.22 -7.40
C LYS A 78 12.53 -12.00 -6.78
N LEU A 79 12.16 -11.70 -5.55
CA LEU A 79 12.86 -10.74 -4.71
C LEU A 79 13.79 -11.52 -3.74
N ASP A 80 15.05 -11.16 -3.76
CA ASP A 80 16.04 -11.60 -2.77
C ASP A 80 16.11 -10.54 -1.68
N VAL A 81 15.70 -10.91 -0.47
CA VAL A 81 15.54 -10.00 0.65
C VAL A 81 16.53 -10.39 1.73
N LYS A 82 17.42 -9.46 2.09
CA LYS A 82 18.47 -9.68 3.10
C LYS A 82 18.25 -8.80 4.30
N ALA A 83 18.53 -9.35 5.47
CA ALA A 83 18.39 -8.69 6.76
C ALA A 83 17.01 -8.02 6.97
N ALA A 84 15.94 -8.69 6.53
CA ALA A 84 14.56 -8.22 6.71
C ALA A 84 14.15 -8.22 8.19
N PRO A 85 13.36 -7.23 8.65
CA PRO A 85 12.78 -7.24 9.99
C PRO A 85 12.00 -8.52 10.27
N ALA A 86 12.28 -9.20 11.39
CA ALA A 86 11.62 -10.46 11.76
C ALA A 86 10.10 -10.29 11.97
N ASN A 87 9.62 -9.08 12.22
CA ASN A 87 8.19 -8.76 12.38
C ASN A 87 7.35 -9.09 11.13
N ALA A 88 8.00 -9.18 9.96
CA ALA A 88 7.34 -9.55 8.71
C ALA A 88 7.08 -11.07 8.57
N PHE A 89 7.51 -11.86 9.56
CA PHE A 89 7.48 -13.32 9.50
C PHE A 89 6.73 -13.95 10.66
N VAL A 90 6.13 -15.10 10.41
CA VAL A 90 5.57 -16.00 11.41
C VAL A 90 6.18 -17.38 11.16
N ASP A 91 6.84 -17.95 12.17
CA ASP A 91 7.52 -19.26 12.09
C ASP A 91 8.49 -19.36 10.89
N GLY A 92 9.19 -18.26 10.60
CA GLY A 92 10.17 -18.18 9.49
C GLY A 92 9.56 -18.00 8.09
N VAL A 93 8.22 -17.93 7.98
CA VAL A 93 7.51 -17.68 6.72
C VAL A 93 7.02 -16.24 6.68
N MET A 94 7.28 -15.53 5.58
CA MET A 94 6.79 -14.17 5.40
C MET A 94 5.26 -14.13 5.40
N ILE A 95 4.68 -13.17 6.12
CA ILE A 95 3.24 -12.95 6.14
C ILE A 95 2.76 -12.64 4.71
N LYS A 96 1.78 -13.40 4.23
CA LYS A 96 1.32 -13.35 2.83
C LYS A 96 0.95 -11.92 2.37
N GLY A 97 0.20 -11.17 3.17
CA GLY A 97 -0.16 -9.78 2.84
C GLY A 97 1.05 -8.88 2.71
N ILE A 98 2.10 -9.08 3.51
CA ILE A 98 3.36 -8.32 3.41
C ILE A 98 4.10 -8.67 2.12
N GLN A 99 4.14 -9.94 1.75
CA GLN A 99 4.70 -10.38 0.48
C GLN A 99 3.98 -9.73 -0.72
N GLU A 100 2.65 -9.71 -0.71
CA GLU A 100 1.84 -9.06 -1.73
C GLU A 100 2.11 -7.54 -1.80
N HIS A 101 2.29 -6.90 -0.64
CA HIS A 101 2.64 -5.48 -0.58
C HIS A 101 4.02 -5.18 -1.20
N LEU A 102 5.02 -6.03 -1.02
CA LEU A 102 6.34 -5.83 -1.65
C LEU A 102 6.25 -5.86 -3.18
N PHE A 103 5.45 -6.77 -3.74
CA PHE A 103 5.21 -6.79 -5.19
C PHE A 103 4.35 -5.63 -5.68
N ALA A 104 3.43 -5.11 -4.86
CA ALA A 104 2.71 -3.88 -5.18
C ALA A 104 3.64 -2.66 -5.22
N VAL A 105 4.55 -2.54 -4.24
CA VAL A 105 5.60 -1.49 -4.24
C VAL A 105 6.44 -1.55 -5.51
N LEU A 106 6.92 -2.74 -5.87
CA LEU A 106 7.72 -2.93 -7.08
C LEU A 106 6.94 -2.51 -8.35
N ARG A 107 5.72 -3.01 -8.52
CA ARG A 107 4.84 -2.71 -9.65
C ARG A 107 4.64 -1.21 -9.81
N ASP A 108 4.25 -0.55 -8.73
CA ASP A 108 3.83 0.84 -8.80
C ASP A 108 5.00 1.80 -8.98
N ILE A 109 6.13 1.59 -8.28
CA ILE A 109 7.32 2.43 -8.44
C ILE A 109 7.83 2.38 -9.88
N LEU A 110 7.88 1.21 -10.49
CA LEU A 110 8.29 1.08 -11.89
C LEU A 110 7.32 1.75 -12.86
N PHE A 111 6.02 1.56 -12.63
CA PHE A 111 4.99 2.14 -13.47
C PHE A 111 4.97 3.67 -13.38
N LEU A 112 5.06 4.22 -12.16
CA LEU A 112 5.09 5.66 -11.94
C LEU A 112 6.25 6.32 -12.67
N HIS A 113 7.46 5.79 -12.48
CA HIS A 113 8.65 6.36 -13.11
C HIS A 113 8.69 6.16 -14.62
N GLY A 114 8.25 5.02 -15.14
CA GLY A 114 8.34 4.71 -16.57
C GLY A 114 7.21 5.28 -17.42
N GLU A 115 6.01 5.37 -16.84
CA GLU A 115 4.79 5.61 -17.62
C GLU A 115 4.03 6.88 -17.19
N ILE A 116 4.35 7.47 -16.05
CA ILE A 116 3.63 8.65 -15.56
C ILE A 116 4.53 9.89 -15.50
N GLU A 117 5.65 9.82 -14.76
CA GLU A 117 6.48 11.00 -14.46
C GLU A 117 7.18 11.57 -15.70
N ASP A 118 7.73 10.72 -16.56
CA ASP A 118 8.49 11.10 -17.75
C ASP A 118 7.66 11.03 -19.04
N ASN A 119 6.35 10.80 -18.95
CA ASN A 119 5.51 10.56 -20.12
C ASN A 119 4.76 11.84 -20.53
N PRO A 120 5.06 12.41 -21.72
CA PRO A 120 4.36 13.61 -22.20
C PRO A 120 2.87 13.41 -22.47
N LYS A 121 2.36 12.19 -22.36
CA LYS A 121 0.95 11.86 -22.48
C LYS A 121 0.09 12.52 -21.41
N PHE A 122 0.65 12.75 -20.21
CA PHE A 122 -0.07 13.30 -19.08
C PHE A 122 0.44 14.71 -18.79
N ASP A 123 -0.40 15.72 -18.97
CA ASP A 123 -0.12 17.08 -18.51
C ASP A 123 -0.48 17.17 -17.02
N LEU A 124 0.50 16.88 -16.17
CA LEU A 124 0.32 16.83 -14.71
C LEU A 124 0.11 18.22 -14.07
N ASP A 125 0.23 19.30 -14.84
CA ASP A 125 -0.09 20.66 -14.41
C ASP A 125 -1.59 20.98 -14.54
N THR A 126 -2.36 20.09 -15.17
CA THR A 126 -3.81 20.24 -15.34
C THR A 126 -4.61 19.20 -14.56
N THR A 127 -5.79 19.59 -14.11
CA THR A 127 -6.72 18.68 -13.40
C THR A 127 -7.11 17.47 -14.26
N GLU A 128 -7.29 17.67 -15.57
CA GLU A 128 -7.59 16.58 -16.51
C GLU A 128 -6.43 15.60 -16.60
N GLY A 129 -5.21 16.08 -16.79
CA GLY A 129 -4.02 15.24 -16.88
C GLY A 129 -3.74 14.48 -15.59
N VAL A 130 -3.95 15.11 -14.43
CA VAL A 130 -3.89 14.43 -13.11
C VAL A 130 -4.93 13.31 -13.02
N SER A 131 -6.19 13.58 -13.42
CA SER A 131 -7.25 12.56 -13.42
C SER A 131 -6.91 11.40 -14.34
N ASP A 132 -6.41 11.67 -15.55
CA ASP A 132 -6.03 10.63 -16.51
C ASP A 132 -4.86 9.77 -15.98
N ALA A 133 -3.85 10.38 -15.38
CA ALA A 133 -2.75 9.67 -14.75
C ALA A 133 -3.26 8.75 -13.63
N VAL A 134 -4.13 9.24 -12.76
CA VAL A 134 -4.74 8.45 -11.68
C VAL A 134 -5.52 7.26 -12.23
N PHE A 135 -6.32 7.42 -13.28
CA PHE A 135 -7.00 6.31 -13.93
C PHE A 135 -6.03 5.25 -14.46
N HIS A 136 -4.91 5.67 -15.05
CA HIS A 136 -3.90 4.75 -15.56
C HIS A 136 -3.22 3.96 -14.43
N ILE A 137 -2.87 4.62 -13.33
CA ILE A 137 -2.29 3.99 -12.14
C ILE A 137 -3.27 2.96 -11.55
N LEU A 138 -4.53 3.34 -11.37
CA LEU A 138 -5.55 2.45 -10.82
C LEU A 138 -5.82 1.22 -11.71
N ARG A 139 -5.78 1.38 -13.04
CA ARG A 139 -5.87 0.26 -13.97
C ARG A 139 -4.65 -0.66 -13.89
N ASN A 140 -3.44 -0.09 -13.86
CA ASN A 140 -2.21 -0.87 -13.70
C ASN A 140 -2.24 -1.70 -12.42
N ALA A 141 -2.74 -1.11 -11.33
CA ALA A 141 -2.94 -1.81 -10.05
C ALA A 141 -4.11 -2.80 -10.05
N ASN A 142 -4.87 -2.93 -11.16
CA ASN A 142 -6.05 -3.77 -11.29
C ASN A 142 -7.15 -3.44 -10.24
N LEU A 143 -7.23 -2.19 -9.84
CA LEU A 143 -8.25 -1.71 -8.90
C LEU A 143 -9.56 -1.33 -9.61
N LEU A 144 -9.46 -0.84 -10.84
CA LEU A 144 -10.61 -0.58 -11.69
C LEU A 144 -10.96 -1.83 -12.48
N GLN A 145 -12.02 -2.50 -12.07
CA GLN A 145 -12.51 -3.72 -12.71
C GLN A 145 -13.84 -3.43 -13.43
N PRO A 146 -13.97 -3.74 -14.72
CA PRO A 146 -15.24 -3.59 -15.43
C PRO A 146 -16.28 -4.56 -14.88
N GLN A 147 -17.55 -4.14 -14.90
CA GLN A 147 -18.72 -4.96 -14.52
C GLN A 147 -18.78 -5.37 -13.03
N VAL A 148 -18.03 -4.71 -12.15
CA VAL A 148 -18.16 -4.89 -10.71
C VAL A 148 -19.22 -3.92 -10.19
N ASN A 149 -20.15 -4.42 -9.37
CA ASN A 149 -21.13 -3.55 -8.71
C ASN A 149 -20.44 -2.55 -7.78
N PRO A 150 -20.90 -1.29 -7.76
CA PRO A 150 -20.36 -0.27 -6.87
C PRO A 150 -20.68 -0.61 -5.42
N ASN A 151 -19.67 -1.06 -4.69
CA ASN A 151 -19.78 -1.48 -3.29
C ASN A 151 -18.59 -1.03 -2.42
N LEU A 152 -17.72 -0.14 -2.93
CA LEU A 152 -16.52 0.29 -2.24
C LEU A 152 -16.78 1.52 -1.37
N VAL A 153 -16.51 1.40 -0.07
CA VAL A 153 -16.61 2.48 0.90
C VAL A 153 -15.22 2.95 1.31
N VAL A 154 -14.94 4.22 1.07
CA VAL A 154 -13.71 4.88 1.53
C VAL A 154 -13.88 5.28 2.99
N CYS A 155 -12.95 4.92 3.85
CA CYS A 155 -12.92 5.28 5.25
C CYS A 155 -11.71 6.18 5.55
N TRP A 156 -11.98 7.44 5.86
CA TRP A 156 -10.97 8.43 6.26
C TRP A 156 -10.97 8.61 7.78
N GLY A 157 -9.79 8.75 8.36
CA GLY A 157 -9.63 9.02 9.78
C GLY A 157 -8.17 9.11 10.20
N GLY A 158 -7.94 9.50 11.45
CA GLY A 158 -6.60 9.63 12.01
C GLY A 158 -5.97 8.28 12.39
N HIS A 159 -4.65 8.24 12.41
CA HIS A 159 -3.90 7.10 12.91
C HIS A 159 -3.89 7.03 14.45
N SER A 160 -3.86 8.18 15.11
CA SER A 160 -3.83 8.31 16.57
C SER A 160 -5.24 8.63 17.10
N ILE A 161 -5.97 7.58 17.46
CA ILE A 161 -7.32 7.63 18.04
C ILE A 161 -7.39 6.83 19.33
N SER A 162 -8.38 7.12 20.18
CA SER A 162 -8.63 6.37 21.40
C SER A 162 -9.11 4.94 21.13
N GLY A 163 -9.02 4.06 22.11
CA GLY A 163 -9.57 2.69 22.01
C GLY A 163 -11.06 2.66 21.74
N ILE A 164 -11.83 3.60 22.31
CA ILE A 164 -13.29 3.71 22.10
C ILE A 164 -13.59 4.09 20.65
N GLU A 165 -12.86 5.07 20.11
CA GLU A 165 -12.99 5.48 18.71
C GLU A 165 -12.59 4.35 17.77
N TYR A 166 -11.51 3.62 18.08
CA TYR A 166 -11.08 2.46 17.30
C TYR A 166 -12.18 1.38 17.26
N ASP A 167 -12.76 1.02 18.41
CA ASP A 167 -13.84 0.03 18.48
C ASP A 167 -15.08 0.49 17.71
N TYR A 168 -15.40 1.78 17.74
CA TYR A 168 -16.48 2.34 16.93
C TYR A 168 -16.18 2.20 15.42
N THR A 169 -14.97 2.56 14.95
CA THR A 169 -14.60 2.40 13.54
C THR A 169 -14.68 0.95 13.10
N LYS A 170 -14.25 0.02 13.96
CA LYS A 170 -14.33 -1.43 13.74
C LYS A 170 -15.79 -1.90 13.66
N GLN A 171 -16.68 -1.38 14.50
CA GLN A 171 -18.11 -1.72 14.47
C GLN A 171 -18.76 -1.22 13.17
N VAL A 172 -18.45 -0.01 12.70
CA VAL A 172 -18.92 0.49 11.42
C VAL A 172 -18.45 -0.42 10.28
N GLY A 173 -17.17 -0.76 10.25
CA GLY A 173 -16.61 -1.70 9.27
C GLY A 173 -17.28 -3.07 9.29
N TYR A 174 -17.60 -3.59 10.48
CA TYR A 174 -18.33 -4.84 10.63
C TYR A 174 -19.71 -4.80 9.96
N HIS A 175 -20.47 -3.71 10.16
CA HIS A 175 -21.77 -3.53 9.53
C HIS A 175 -21.68 -3.33 8.02
N LEU A 176 -20.63 -2.69 7.52
CA LEU A 176 -20.34 -2.59 6.08
C LEU A 176 -20.05 -3.98 5.50
N GLY A 177 -19.17 -4.76 6.16
CA GLY A 177 -18.84 -6.11 5.75
C GLY A 177 -20.02 -7.08 5.76
N LEU A 178 -20.95 -6.96 6.74
CA LEU A 178 -22.21 -7.73 6.72
C LEU A 178 -23.10 -7.44 5.50
N ARG A 179 -22.92 -6.29 4.86
CA ARG A 179 -23.62 -5.88 3.63
C ARG A 179 -22.83 -6.17 2.36
N GLY A 180 -21.70 -6.87 2.48
CA GLY A 180 -20.83 -7.17 1.35
C GLY A 180 -20.08 -5.96 0.78
N MET A 181 -19.95 -4.87 1.57
CA MET A 181 -19.22 -3.69 1.15
C MET A 181 -17.72 -3.89 1.30
N ASP A 182 -16.96 -3.54 0.27
CA ASP A 182 -15.51 -3.48 0.28
C ASP A 182 -15.02 -2.19 0.96
N ILE A 183 -13.83 -2.22 1.53
CA ILE A 183 -13.28 -1.09 2.31
C ILE A 183 -12.01 -0.56 1.66
N CYS A 184 -11.95 0.75 1.50
CA CYS A 184 -10.75 1.47 1.07
C CYS A 184 -10.27 2.45 2.15
N THR A 185 -8.97 2.48 2.42
CA THR A 185 -8.36 3.41 3.39
C THR A 185 -6.96 3.85 2.97
N GLY A 186 -6.37 4.76 3.76
CA GLY A 186 -4.97 5.17 3.62
C GLY A 186 -3.94 4.19 4.17
N CYS A 187 -4.30 2.94 4.44
CA CYS A 187 -3.45 1.83 4.89
C CYS A 187 -2.98 1.87 6.35
N GLY A 188 -2.95 3.02 7.02
CA GLY A 188 -2.37 3.19 8.34
C GLY A 188 -3.14 2.51 9.49
N PRO A 189 -2.65 2.65 10.72
CA PRO A 189 -3.33 2.18 11.92
C PRO A 189 -4.56 3.04 12.28
N GLY A 190 -5.09 2.83 13.45
CA GLY A 190 -6.18 3.62 14.02
C GLY A 190 -7.47 3.52 13.21
N ALA A 191 -8.06 4.67 12.87
CA ALA A 191 -9.32 4.76 12.14
C ALA A 191 -9.28 4.18 10.72
N MET A 192 -8.10 3.94 10.16
CA MET A 192 -7.94 3.28 8.87
C MET A 192 -7.95 1.75 8.99
N LYS A 193 -7.35 1.20 10.04
CA LYS A 193 -7.30 -0.25 10.30
C LYS A 193 -8.61 -0.81 10.85
N GLY A 194 -9.28 -0.04 11.71
CA GLY A 194 -10.52 -0.47 12.38
C GLY A 194 -11.59 -0.97 11.42
N PRO A 195 -12.00 -0.17 10.40
CA PRO A 195 -13.04 -0.57 9.44
C PRO A 195 -12.67 -1.84 8.67
N MET A 196 -11.41 -1.98 8.23
CA MET A 196 -10.95 -3.19 7.55
C MET A 196 -11.06 -4.41 8.45
N LYS A 197 -10.61 -4.30 9.72
CA LYS A 197 -10.73 -5.40 10.70
C LYS A 197 -12.18 -5.76 11.00
N GLY A 198 -13.06 -4.78 11.06
CA GLY A 198 -14.49 -5.02 11.22
C GLY A 198 -15.10 -5.73 10.02
N ALA A 199 -14.78 -5.25 8.82
CA ALA A 199 -15.29 -5.81 7.58
C ALA A 199 -14.83 -7.25 7.34
N THR A 200 -13.59 -7.62 7.70
CA THR A 200 -13.15 -9.03 7.62
C THR A 200 -14.03 -9.95 8.42
N ILE A 201 -14.45 -9.53 9.62
CA ILE A 201 -15.37 -10.31 10.47
C ILE A 201 -16.77 -10.36 9.84
N GLY A 202 -17.27 -9.24 9.32
CA GLY A 202 -18.57 -9.15 8.65
C GLY A 202 -18.64 -10.05 7.42
N HIS A 203 -17.64 -10.00 6.54
CA HIS A 203 -17.53 -10.84 5.35
C HIS A 203 -17.47 -12.34 5.73
N ALA A 204 -16.67 -12.70 6.73
CA ALA A 204 -16.59 -14.07 7.21
C ALA A 204 -17.94 -14.59 7.73
N LYS A 205 -18.70 -13.78 8.47
CA LYS A 205 -20.04 -14.14 8.93
C LYS A 205 -21.05 -14.30 7.79
N GLN A 206 -20.91 -13.52 6.74
CA GLN A 206 -21.71 -13.66 5.52
C GLN A 206 -21.22 -14.76 4.59
N ARG A 207 -20.13 -15.47 4.96
CA ARG A 207 -19.50 -16.52 4.14
C ARG A 207 -19.09 -16.02 2.74
N LEU A 208 -18.71 -14.75 2.64
CA LEU A 208 -18.14 -14.20 1.40
C LEU A 208 -16.72 -14.73 1.23
N ALA A 209 -16.46 -15.34 0.09
CA ALA A 209 -15.19 -15.99 -0.18
C ALA A 209 -14.02 -15.00 -0.21
N ARG A 210 -14.25 -13.75 -0.62
CA ARG A 210 -13.23 -12.70 -0.71
C ARG A 210 -13.85 -11.32 -0.53
N GLY A 211 -13.42 -10.59 0.50
CA GLY A 211 -13.63 -9.16 0.63
C GLY A 211 -12.41 -8.40 0.09
N ARG A 212 -12.61 -7.22 -0.46
CA ARG A 212 -11.53 -6.34 -0.91
C ARG A 212 -11.23 -5.31 0.17
N TYR A 213 -9.96 -5.18 0.50
CA TYR A 213 -9.44 -4.23 1.48
C TYR A 213 -8.36 -3.41 0.80
N LEU A 214 -8.79 -2.31 0.18
CA LEU A 214 -7.92 -1.47 -0.63
C LEU A 214 -7.13 -0.51 0.23
N GLY A 215 -5.84 -0.46 -0.02
CA GLY A 215 -4.93 0.51 0.55
C GLY A 215 -4.43 1.48 -0.50
N ILE A 216 -4.64 2.79 -0.30
CA ILE A 216 -4.08 3.82 -1.17
C ILE A 216 -3.07 4.63 -0.37
N THR A 217 -1.81 4.59 -0.79
CA THR A 217 -0.70 5.28 -0.12
C THR A 217 0.15 6.08 -1.12
N GLU A 218 1.19 6.69 -0.63
CA GLU A 218 2.22 7.38 -1.42
C GLU A 218 3.61 7.11 -0.82
N PRO A 219 4.73 7.34 -1.56
CA PRO A 219 6.06 7.02 -1.09
C PRO A 219 6.44 7.68 0.24
N GLY A 220 6.07 8.95 0.45
CA GLY A 220 6.36 9.66 1.68
C GLY A 220 5.66 9.06 2.90
N ILE A 221 4.42 8.64 2.75
CA ILE A 221 3.63 8.04 3.84
C ILE A 221 4.07 6.59 4.09
N ILE A 222 4.22 5.78 3.05
CA ILE A 222 4.60 4.38 3.22
C ILE A 222 6.00 4.22 3.83
N ALA A 223 6.91 5.16 3.55
CA ALA A 223 8.25 5.17 4.14
C ALA A 223 8.25 5.45 5.64
N ALA A 224 7.19 6.11 6.16
CA ALA A 224 7.03 6.41 7.59
C ALA A 224 6.10 5.40 8.29
N GLU A 225 5.08 4.90 7.61
CA GLU A 225 4.01 4.10 8.21
C GLU A 225 3.69 2.87 7.37
N ALA A 226 4.02 1.69 7.89
CA ALA A 226 3.77 0.42 7.20
C ALA A 226 2.28 0.19 6.93
N PRO A 227 1.90 -0.29 5.74
CA PRO A 227 0.53 -0.71 5.48
C PRO A 227 0.10 -1.82 6.45
N ASN A 228 -1.13 -1.75 6.95
CA ASN A 228 -1.63 -2.81 7.80
C ASN A 228 -1.83 -4.12 7.00
N PRO A 229 -1.54 -5.31 7.57
CA PRO A 229 -1.55 -6.58 6.84
C PRO A 229 -2.92 -7.06 6.37
N ILE A 230 -3.99 -6.34 6.72
CA ILE A 230 -5.36 -6.67 6.25
C ILE A 230 -5.54 -6.22 4.80
N VAL A 231 -4.82 -5.19 4.38
CA VAL A 231 -4.84 -4.72 2.99
C VAL A 231 -4.45 -5.87 2.06
N ASN A 232 -5.31 -6.18 1.11
CA ASN A 232 -5.07 -7.20 0.10
C ASN A 232 -4.97 -6.65 -1.33
N ASP A 233 -5.31 -5.38 -1.52
CA ASP A 233 -5.09 -4.65 -2.76
C ASP A 233 -4.41 -3.31 -2.42
N LEU A 234 -3.09 -3.20 -2.61
CA LEU A 234 -2.31 -2.00 -2.34
C LEU A 234 -1.98 -1.27 -3.64
N VAL A 235 -2.10 0.06 -3.61
CA VAL A 235 -1.61 0.94 -4.68
C VAL A 235 -0.84 2.13 -4.10
N ILE A 236 0.24 2.50 -4.78
CA ILE A 236 1.09 3.64 -4.43
C ILE A 236 0.90 4.71 -5.50
N LEU A 237 0.43 5.88 -5.09
CA LEU A 237 0.29 7.06 -5.93
C LEU A 237 1.55 7.93 -5.79
N PRO A 238 1.89 8.79 -6.77
CA PRO A 238 3.12 9.59 -6.73
C PRO A 238 3.17 10.56 -5.56
N ASP A 239 2.04 11.17 -5.24
CA ASP A 239 1.92 12.25 -4.27
C ASP A 239 0.52 12.31 -3.62
N ILE A 240 0.36 13.25 -2.68
CA ILE A 240 -0.89 13.41 -1.91
C ILE A 240 -2.06 13.85 -2.78
N GLU A 241 -1.85 14.65 -3.82
CA GLU A 241 -2.91 15.15 -4.70
C GLU A 241 -3.53 14.00 -5.49
N LYS A 242 -2.70 13.22 -6.18
CA LYS A 242 -3.14 12.03 -6.93
C LYS A 242 -3.73 10.96 -6.02
N ARG A 243 -3.23 10.87 -4.79
CA ARG A 243 -3.79 9.99 -3.77
C ARG A 243 -5.21 10.39 -3.36
N LEU A 244 -5.47 11.69 -3.15
CA LEU A 244 -6.81 12.19 -2.83
C LEU A 244 -7.77 12.00 -3.99
N GLU A 245 -7.34 12.32 -5.21
CA GLU A 245 -8.09 12.08 -6.44
C GLU A 245 -8.47 10.60 -6.58
N ALA A 246 -7.54 9.67 -6.33
CA ALA A 246 -7.82 8.24 -6.39
C ALA A 246 -8.93 7.82 -5.41
N PHE A 247 -8.95 8.32 -4.18
CA PHE A 247 -10.00 8.02 -3.21
C PHE A 247 -11.39 8.47 -3.69
N VAL A 248 -11.47 9.66 -4.27
CA VAL A 248 -12.73 10.20 -4.78
C VAL A 248 -13.20 9.42 -6.02
N ARG A 249 -12.27 9.01 -6.88
CA ARG A 249 -12.60 8.30 -8.14
C ARG A 249 -13.10 6.89 -7.93
N ILE A 250 -12.54 6.15 -6.96
CA ILE A 250 -12.93 4.74 -6.76
C ILE A 250 -14.01 4.55 -5.69
N GLY A 251 -14.19 5.53 -4.81
CA GLY A 251 -15.15 5.45 -3.70
C GLY A 251 -16.58 5.68 -4.15
N HIS A 252 -17.50 4.81 -3.77
CA HIS A 252 -18.93 4.98 -3.97
C HIS A 252 -19.61 5.67 -2.78
N ALA A 253 -18.93 5.65 -1.63
CA ALA A 253 -19.28 6.42 -0.45
C ALA A 253 -18.00 6.73 0.34
N ILE A 254 -18.02 7.83 1.08
CA ILE A 254 -16.93 8.24 1.96
C ILE A 254 -17.46 8.34 3.38
N VAL A 255 -16.86 7.61 4.31
CA VAL A 255 -17.12 7.69 5.74
C VAL A 255 -15.93 8.37 6.39
N VAL A 256 -16.19 9.46 7.12
CA VAL A 256 -15.16 10.22 7.82
C VAL A 256 -15.28 9.94 9.30
N PHE A 257 -14.20 9.41 9.89
CA PHE A 257 -14.08 9.18 11.33
C PHE A 257 -13.37 10.34 12.01
N PRO A 258 -13.57 10.52 13.31
CA PRO A 258 -12.77 11.45 14.08
C PRO A 258 -11.27 11.19 13.87
N GLY A 259 -10.48 12.24 13.80
CA GLY A 259 -9.04 12.13 13.61
C GLY A 259 -8.40 13.50 13.65
N GLY A 260 -7.13 13.57 14.04
CA GLY A 260 -6.42 14.78 14.35
C GLY A 260 -6.32 15.82 13.21
N ARG A 261 -5.42 16.79 13.38
CA ARG A 261 -5.23 17.96 12.48
C ARG A 261 -5.04 17.63 10.99
N GLU A 262 -4.58 16.43 10.67
CA GLU A 262 -4.41 15.98 9.27
C GLU A 262 -5.75 15.80 8.53
N LEU A 263 -6.81 15.43 9.25
CA LEU A 263 -8.13 15.28 8.62
C LEU A 263 -8.65 16.61 8.10
N LEU A 264 -8.44 17.70 8.87
CA LEU A 264 -8.85 19.05 8.47
C LEU A 264 -8.13 19.51 7.19
N ARG A 265 -6.85 19.17 7.00
CA ARG A 265 -6.13 19.49 5.76
C ARG A 265 -6.74 18.81 4.53
N LYS A 266 -7.24 17.59 4.66
CA LYS A 266 -7.88 16.85 3.55
C LYS A 266 -9.18 17.50 3.08
N PHE A 267 -9.92 18.17 3.97
CA PHE A 267 -11.16 18.87 3.61
C PHE A 267 -10.95 20.24 2.94
N TYR A 268 -9.75 20.85 3.11
CA TYR A 268 -9.46 22.16 2.51
C TYR A 268 -8.79 22.06 1.13
N ILE A 269 -8.49 20.88 0.63
CA ILE A 269 -7.84 20.62 -0.67
C ILE A 269 -8.84 20.07 -1.70
N CYS A 270 -9.99 19.58 -1.26
CA CYS A 270 -11.11 19.18 -2.13
C CYS A 270 -12.04 20.41 -2.34
#